data_c8e6e263d551a638e01ace86dcc4938c
#
_entry.id   c8e6e263d551a638e01ace86dcc4938c
#
_cell.length_a   1.000
_cell.length_b   1.000
_cell.length_c   1.000
_cell.angle_alpha   90.00
_cell.angle_beta   90.00
_cell.angle_gamma   90.00
#
_symmetry.space_group_name_H-M   'P 1'
#
loop_
_entity.id
_entity.type
_entity.pdbx_description
1 polymer ?
#
loop_
_entity_poly.entity_id
_entity_poly.type
_entity_poly.pdbx_seq_one_letter_code
_entity_poly.pdbx_strand_id
1 'polypeptide(L)'
;QSFPPIETMLWNEGGSFVFPIASMANIAQGGVALAVYFLARSEKLKGLAGASGISALFGITEPAIFGVNLRLRWPFYIGMAASAISSAFIAIFGVLADALGAAGFIGFVSVPRFVPTFLLCGVISFVVAFVGAYLYGRVLIRKNGSIDPDEVNPPAAEAQAAAATPAAVAADDACTIFSPLEGTA
;
A
#
# COMPACT_ATOMS: atom_id res chain seq x y z
N GLN A 1 11.35 5.69 -16.66
CA GLN A 1 11.33 5.33 -18.10
C GLN A 1 12.62 4.69 -18.60
N SER A 2 13.64 4.52 -17.73
CA SER A 2 14.92 3.90 -18.09
C SER A 2 14.97 2.38 -17.82
N PHE A 3 13.98 1.83 -17.11
CA PHE A 3 13.93 0.40 -16.75
C PHE A 3 13.80 -0.55 -17.97
N PRO A 4 12.93 -0.32 -18.96
CA PRO A 4 12.74 -1.25 -20.06
C PRO A 4 14.01 -1.56 -20.87
N PRO A 5 14.88 -0.58 -21.19
CA PRO A 5 16.11 -0.88 -21.92
C PRO A 5 17.11 -1.74 -21.15
N ILE A 6 17.21 -1.52 -19.84
CA ILE A 6 18.13 -2.28 -18.96
C ILE A 6 17.61 -3.72 -18.80
N GLU A 7 16.30 -3.90 -18.62
CA GLU A 7 15.70 -5.21 -18.47
C GLU A 7 15.79 -6.05 -19.75
N THR A 8 15.59 -5.44 -20.92
CA THR A 8 15.75 -6.14 -22.20
C THR A 8 17.18 -6.61 -22.44
N MET A 9 18.19 -5.86 -21.96
CA MET A 9 19.58 -6.30 -21.96
C MET A 9 19.80 -7.51 -21.05
N LEU A 10 19.27 -7.45 -19.81
CA LEU A 10 19.39 -8.54 -18.85
C LEU A 10 18.67 -9.82 -19.30
N TRP A 11 17.56 -9.71 -20.05
CA TRP A 11 16.88 -10.89 -20.61
C TRP A 11 17.69 -11.57 -21.71
N ASN A 12 18.40 -10.79 -22.52
CA ASN A 12 19.31 -11.35 -23.52
C ASN A 12 20.51 -12.09 -22.88
N GLU A 13 20.83 -11.79 -21.62
CA GLU A 13 21.88 -12.43 -20.83
C GLU A 13 21.37 -13.58 -19.93
N GLY A 14 20.08 -13.90 -19.94
CA GLY A 14 19.55 -15.06 -19.23
C GLY A 14 18.47 -14.79 -18.18
N GLY A 15 17.97 -13.57 -18.08
CA GLY A 15 16.86 -13.19 -17.20
C GLY A 15 17.16 -12.02 -16.26
N SER A 16 16.12 -11.37 -15.74
CA SER A 16 16.23 -10.23 -14.82
C SER A 16 15.88 -10.63 -13.41
N PHE A 17 16.70 -10.24 -12.44
CA PHE A 17 16.42 -10.37 -11.01
C PHE A 17 15.60 -9.19 -10.44
N VAL A 18 15.50 -8.08 -11.18
CA VAL A 18 14.85 -6.84 -10.73
C VAL A 18 13.36 -7.08 -10.45
N PHE A 19 12.68 -7.77 -11.33
CA PHE A 19 11.24 -8.02 -11.24
C PHE A 19 10.83 -8.89 -10.05
N PRO A 20 11.49 -10.04 -9.80
CA PRO A 20 11.24 -10.84 -8.59
C PRO A 20 11.48 -10.07 -7.30
N ILE A 21 12.55 -9.28 -7.22
CA ILE A 21 12.87 -8.45 -6.05
C ILE A 21 11.80 -7.37 -5.83
N ALA A 22 11.39 -6.65 -6.88
CA ALA A 22 10.32 -5.66 -6.82
C ALA A 22 9.00 -6.28 -6.37
N SER A 23 8.69 -7.51 -6.81
CA SER A 23 7.49 -8.25 -6.37
C SER A 23 7.51 -8.54 -4.88
N MET A 24 8.66 -8.91 -4.31
CA MET A 24 8.80 -9.12 -2.86
C MET A 24 8.53 -7.84 -2.07
N ALA A 25 9.00 -6.70 -2.58
CA ALA A 25 8.75 -5.40 -1.95
C ALA A 25 7.25 -5.05 -1.96
N ASN A 26 6.56 -5.28 -3.07
CA ASN A 26 5.13 -5.02 -3.19
C ASN A 26 4.32 -5.91 -2.23
N ILE A 27 4.64 -7.19 -2.15
CA ILE A 27 3.99 -8.14 -1.24
C ILE A 27 4.23 -7.75 0.22
N ALA A 28 5.46 -7.35 0.58
CA ALA A 28 5.77 -6.89 1.93
C ALA A 28 4.98 -5.63 2.31
N GLN A 29 4.91 -4.63 1.44
CA GLN A 29 4.16 -3.40 1.67
C GLN A 29 2.65 -3.68 1.81
N GLY A 30 2.11 -4.59 1.01
CA GLY A 30 0.73 -5.06 1.14
C GLY A 30 0.46 -5.78 2.45
N GLY A 31 1.37 -6.67 2.87
CA GLY A 31 1.29 -7.40 4.14
C GLY A 31 1.27 -6.48 5.35
N VAL A 32 2.13 -5.44 5.35
CA VAL A 32 2.16 -4.43 6.41
C VAL A 32 0.87 -3.61 6.44
N ALA A 33 0.36 -3.15 5.29
CA ALA A 33 -0.89 -2.41 5.22
C ALA A 33 -2.08 -3.23 5.73
N LEU A 34 -2.14 -4.53 5.41
CA LEU A 34 -3.14 -5.44 5.95
C LEU A 34 -2.98 -5.64 7.47
N ALA A 35 -1.77 -5.67 8.02
CA ALA A 35 -1.58 -5.70 9.47
C ALA A 35 -2.14 -4.43 10.13
N VAL A 36 -1.93 -3.26 9.52
CA VAL A 36 -2.54 -2.00 9.99
C VAL A 36 -4.07 -2.07 9.96
N TYR A 37 -4.68 -2.67 8.94
CA TYR A 37 -6.13 -2.88 8.87
C TYR A 37 -6.68 -3.57 10.13
N PHE A 38 -6.00 -4.61 10.64
CA PHE A 38 -6.42 -5.34 11.84
C PHE A 38 -6.14 -4.59 13.14
N LEU A 39 -5.23 -3.63 13.13
CA LEU A 39 -4.86 -2.86 14.32
C LEU A 39 -5.58 -1.50 14.40
N ALA A 40 -6.00 -0.94 13.28
CA ALA A 40 -6.67 0.35 13.22
C ALA A 40 -8.03 0.31 13.92
N ARG A 41 -8.37 1.38 14.61
CA ARG A 41 -9.69 1.58 15.25
C ARG A 41 -10.60 2.44 14.39
N SER A 42 -10.04 3.43 13.70
CA SER A 42 -10.76 4.31 12.80
C SER A 42 -11.23 3.55 11.56
N GLU A 43 -12.51 3.61 11.24
CA GLU A 43 -13.08 3.01 10.02
C GLU A 43 -12.45 3.60 8.75
N LYS A 44 -12.07 4.87 8.76
CA LYS A 44 -11.38 5.54 7.66
C LYS A 44 -10.01 4.90 7.38
N LEU A 45 -9.20 4.69 8.44
CA LEU A 45 -7.89 4.05 8.30
C LEU A 45 -8.02 2.57 7.94
N LYS A 46 -8.99 1.84 8.50
CA LYS A 46 -9.30 0.46 8.11
C LYS A 46 -9.64 0.35 6.63
N GLY A 47 -10.60 1.15 6.16
CA GLY A 47 -11.01 1.13 4.75
C GLY A 47 -9.83 1.39 3.82
N LEU A 48 -9.03 2.41 4.12
CA LEU A 48 -7.83 2.74 3.34
C LEU A 48 -6.79 1.63 3.40
N ALA A 49 -6.47 1.11 4.59
CA ALA A 49 -5.46 0.06 4.77
C ALA A 49 -5.87 -1.26 4.13
N GLY A 50 -7.14 -1.64 4.21
CA GLY A 50 -7.66 -2.85 3.56
C GLY A 50 -7.61 -2.76 2.05
N ALA A 51 -8.18 -1.72 1.46
CA ALA A 51 -8.21 -1.54 0.01
C ALA A 51 -6.80 -1.41 -0.58
N SER A 52 -5.95 -0.57 0.04
CA SER A 52 -4.58 -0.36 -0.43
C SER A 52 -3.68 -1.57 -0.22
N GLY A 53 -3.88 -2.33 0.88
CA GLY A 53 -3.14 -3.55 1.15
C GLY A 53 -3.41 -4.62 0.10
N ILE A 54 -4.69 -4.85 -0.25
CA ILE A 54 -5.07 -5.77 -1.34
C ILE A 54 -4.49 -5.29 -2.67
N SER A 55 -4.64 -4.00 -2.98
CA SER A 55 -4.09 -3.40 -4.21
C SER A 55 -2.57 -3.63 -4.34
N ALA A 56 -1.82 -3.49 -3.24
CA ALA A 56 -0.38 -3.70 -3.21
C ALA A 56 0.02 -5.15 -3.50
N LEU A 57 -0.77 -6.14 -3.07
CA LEU A 57 -0.55 -7.54 -3.40
C LEU A 57 -0.64 -7.82 -4.91
N PHE A 58 -1.44 -7.03 -5.63
CA PHE A 58 -1.55 -7.06 -7.09
C PHE A 58 -0.53 -6.16 -7.80
N GLY A 59 0.36 -5.51 -7.06
CA GLY A 59 1.47 -4.72 -7.60
C GLY A 59 1.24 -3.22 -7.63
N ILE A 60 0.09 -2.72 -7.19
CA ILE A 60 -0.22 -1.29 -7.09
C ILE A 60 0.01 -0.84 -5.65
N THR A 61 1.23 -0.40 -5.36
CA THR A 61 1.68 -0.12 -3.98
C THR A 61 1.53 1.33 -3.54
N GLU A 62 1.32 2.25 -4.47
CA GLU A 62 1.27 3.69 -4.17
C GLU A 62 0.25 4.03 -3.08
N PRO A 63 -1.01 3.52 -3.12
CA PRO A 63 -1.96 3.81 -2.06
C PRO A 63 -1.53 3.23 -0.70
N ALA A 64 -0.88 2.06 -0.68
CA ALA A 64 -0.40 1.45 0.55
C ALA A 64 0.79 2.22 1.14
N ILE A 65 1.73 2.61 0.29
CA ILE A 65 2.94 3.33 0.72
C ILE A 65 2.57 4.73 1.22
N PHE A 66 1.91 5.53 0.40
CA PHE A 66 1.65 6.94 0.73
C PHE A 66 0.44 7.13 1.64
N GLY A 67 -0.61 6.33 1.46
CA GLY A 67 -1.84 6.45 2.25
C GLY A 67 -1.72 5.88 3.67
N VAL A 68 -0.94 4.81 3.86
CA VAL A 68 -0.87 4.07 5.12
C VAL A 68 0.54 4.00 5.67
N ASN A 69 1.47 3.35 4.96
CA ASN A 69 2.75 2.95 5.51
C ASN A 69 3.65 4.14 5.83
N LEU A 70 3.75 5.11 4.93
CA LEU A 70 4.57 6.31 5.13
C LEU A 70 3.91 7.31 6.09
N ARG A 71 2.58 7.39 6.11
CA ARG A 71 1.82 8.21 7.04
C ARG A 71 2.06 7.79 8.50
N LEU A 72 2.07 6.49 8.75
CA LEU A 72 2.36 5.92 10.07
C LEU A 72 3.86 5.78 10.35
N ARG A 73 4.72 5.87 9.34
CA ARG A 73 6.18 5.72 9.33
C ARG A 73 6.68 4.33 9.75
N TRP A 74 6.34 3.83 10.92
CA TRP A 74 6.82 2.54 11.43
C TRP A 74 6.47 1.33 10.54
N PRO A 75 5.27 1.24 9.90
CA PRO A 75 4.96 0.15 8.99
C PRO A 75 5.88 0.13 7.78
N PHE A 76 6.25 1.31 7.28
CA PHE A 76 7.15 1.44 6.14
C PHE A 76 8.51 0.78 6.40
N TYR A 77 9.13 1.04 7.56
CA TYR A 77 10.42 0.44 7.92
C TYR A 77 10.34 -1.09 8.07
N ILE A 78 9.24 -1.60 8.62
CA ILE A 78 9.02 -3.04 8.75
C ILE A 78 8.85 -3.69 7.38
N GLY A 79 8.09 -3.05 6.48
CA GLY A 79 7.94 -3.50 5.09
C GLY A 79 9.27 -3.54 4.35
N MET A 80 10.12 -2.54 4.54
CA MET A 80 11.48 -2.52 3.96
C MET A 80 12.34 -3.68 4.49
N ALA A 81 12.34 -3.91 5.80
CA ALA A 81 13.11 -5.02 6.40
C ALA A 81 12.62 -6.38 5.91
N ALA A 82 11.31 -6.60 5.86
CA ALA A 82 10.71 -7.84 5.36
C ALA A 82 11.02 -8.07 3.88
N SER A 83 10.94 -7.02 3.06
CA SER A 83 11.28 -7.10 1.64
C SER A 83 12.77 -7.40 1.43
N ALA A 84 13.65 -6.83 2.23
CA ALA A 84 15.09 -7.09 2.16
C ALA A 84 15.43 -8.57 2.46
N ILE A 85 14.81 -9.14 3.49
CA ILE A 85 14.95 -10.56 3.83
C ILE A 85 14.50 -11.45 2.66
N SER A 86 13.30 -11.19 2.14
CA SER A 86 12.74 -12.00 1.06
C SER A 86 13.49 -11.85 -0.26
N SER A 87 13.98 -10.65 -0.55
CA SER A 87 14.83 -10.38 -1.72
C SER A 87 16.17 -11.08 -1.63
N ALA A 88 16.73 -11.21 -0.43
CA ALA A 88 17.93 -12.01 -0.20
C ALA A 88 17.70 -13.49 -0.54
N PHE A 89 16.55 -14.06 -0.18
CA PHE A 89 16.18 -15.43 -0.59
C PHE A 89 16.03 -15.55 -2.11
N ILE A 90 15.39 -14.57 -2.78
CA ILE A 90 15.29 -14.54 -4.25
C ILE A 90 16.69 -14.58 -4.88
N ALA A 91 17.64 -13.80 -4.35
CA ALA A 91 19.01 -13.76 -4.85
C ALA A 91 19.76 -15.09 -4.59
N ILE A 92 19.62 -15.69 -3.41
CA ILE A 92 20.25 -16.96 -3.05
C ILE A 92 19.75 -18.11 -3.94
N PHE A 93 18.44 -18.15 -4.20
CA PHE A 93 17.86 -19.18 -5.06
C PHE A 93 18.01 -18.89 -6.56
N GLY A 94 18.58 -17.76 -6.94
CA GLY A 94 18.81 -17.39 -8.35
C GLY A 94 17.51 -17.29 -9.15
N VAL A 95 16.44 -16.78 -8.55
CA VAL A 95 15.14 -16.64 -9.22
C VAL A 95 15.19 -15.49 -10.20
N LEU A 96 15.13 -15.81 -11.48
CA LEU A 96 15.17 -14.85 -12.59
C LEU A 96 13.82 -14.79 -13.30
N ALA A 97 13.44 -13.59 -13.72
CA ALA A 97 12.27 -13.37 -14.56
C ALA A 97 12.64 -13.47 -16.03
N ASP A 98 11.86 -14.23 -16.78
CA ASP A 98 12.03 -14.43 -18.23
C ASP A 98 11.20 -13.43 -19.05
N ALA A 99 10.30 -12.66 -18.42
CA ALA A 99 9.44 -11.71 -19.10
C ALA A 99 9.04 -10.54 -18.19
N LEU A 100 8.69 -9.39 -18.80
CA LEU A 100 7.98 -8.30 -18.13
C LEU A 100 6.57 -8.77 -17.76
N GLY A 101 6.20 -8.61 -16.50
CA GLY A 101 4.88 -8.96 -16.02
C GLY A 101 4.40 -8.04 -14.92
N ALA A 102 3.26 -8.37 -14.34
CA ALA A 102 2.74 -7.67 -13.18
C ALA A 102 3.61 -7.96 -11.96
N ALA A 103 3.97 -6.93 -11.21
CA ALA A 103 4.64 -7.08 -9.92
C ALA A 103 3.62 -7.57 -8.85
N GLY A 104 4.12 -8.11 -7.73
CA GLY A 104 3.29 -8.66 -6.68
C GLY A 104 3.04 -10.17 -6.83
N PHE A 105 1.94 -10.69 -6.28
CA PHE A 105 1.65 -12.12 -6.37
C PHE A 105 1.47 -12.63 -7.80
N ILE A 106 0.90 -11.80 -8.69
CA ILE A 106 0.74 -12.15 -10.12
C ILE A 106 2.09 -12.27 -10.83
N GLY A 107 3.16 -11.78 -10.24
CA GLY A 107 4.52 -11.87 -10.77
C GLY A 107 5.01 -13.30 -11.06
N PHE A 108 4.34 -14.33 -10.52
CA PHE A 108 4.67 -15.73 -10.84
C PHE A 108 4.56 -16.06 -12.33
N VAL A 109 3.72 -15.32 -13.07
CA VAL A 109 3.57 -15.47 -14.52
C VAL A 109 4.87 -15.10 -15.27
N SER A 110 5.65 -14.18 -14.72
CA SER A 110 6.92 -13.72 -15.28
C SER A 110 8.11 -14.63 -14.95
N VAL A 111 7.90 -15.64 -14.09
CA VAL A 111 8.94 -16.54 -13.56
C VAL A 111 8.54 -18.01 -13.77
N PRO A 112 8.26 -18.46 -14.99
CA PRO A 112 7.69 -19.80 -15.22
C PRO A 112 8.59 -20.96 -14.75
N ARG A 113 9.90 -20.76 -14.73
CA ARG A 113 10.88 -21.78 -14.29
C ARG A 113 10.96 -21.94 -12.78
N PHE A 114 10.64 -20.90 -12.00
CA PHE A 114 10.85 -20.85 -10.55
C PHE A 114 9.56 -20.53 -9.78
N VAL A 115 8.38 -20.81 -10.35
CA VAL A 115 7.08 -20.53 -9.74
C VAL A 115 6.98 -20.97 -8.28
N PRO A 116 7.30 -22.23 -7.89
CA PRO A 116 7.17 -22.65 -6.51
C PRO A 116 8.10 -21.89 -5.55
N THR A 117 9.32 -21.63 -5.99
CA THR A 117 10.30 -20.87 -5.19
C THR A 117 9.88 -19.41 -5.05
N PHE A 118 9.39 -18.79 -6.13
CA PHE A 118 8.89 -17.43 -6.10
C PHE A 118 7.69 -17.28 -5.16
N LEU A 119 6.71 -18.18 -5.23
CA LEU A 119 5.55 -18.19 -4.34
C LEU A 119 5.95 -18.41 -2.88
N LEU A 120 6.89 -19.31 -2.62
CA LEU A 120 7.43 -19.52 -1.28
C LEU A 120 8.06 -18.24 -0.71
N CYS A 121 8.91 -17.58 -1.48
CA CYS A 121 9.52 -16.31 -1.10
C CYS A 121 8.47 -15.21 -0.89
N GLY A 122 7.42 -15.18 -1.73
CA GLY A 122 6.29 -14.26 -1.59
C GLY A 122 5.51 -14.48 -0.29
N VAL A 123 5.23 -15.73 0.05
CA VAL A 123 4.59 -16.08 1.32
C VAL A 123 5.47 -15.69 2.51
N ILE A 124 6.76 -15.97 2.45
CA ILE A 124 7.71 -15.56 3.50
C ILE A 124 7.71 -14.04 3.64
N SER A 125 7.76 -13.30 2.52
CA SER A 125 7.70 -11.84 2.51
C SER A 125 6.44 -11.32 3.19
N PHE A 126 5.29 -11.88 2.82
CA PHE A 126 4.00 -11.52 3.38
C PHE A 126 3.93 -11.79 4.88
N VAL A 127 4.28 -13.02 5.29
CA VAL A 127 4.20 -13.45 6.70
C VAL A 127 5.14 -12.62 7.57
N VAL A 128 6.39 -12.43 7.17
CA VAL A 128 7.37 -11.64 7.93
C VAL A 128 6.90 -10.19 8.06
N ALA A 129 6.41 -9.59 6.97
CA ALA A 129 5.88 -8.23 6.97
C ALA A 129 4.64 -8.09 7.86
N PHE A 130 3.67 -9.00 7.69
CA PHE A 130 2.42 -8.98 8.43
C PHE A 130 2.64 -9.22 9.94
N VAL A 131 3.37 -10.27 10.30
CA VAL A 131 3.64 -10.62 11.71
C VAL A 131 4.48 -9.54 12.37
N GLY A 132 5.54 -9.07 11.70
CA GLY A 132 6.38 -7.99 12.21
C GLY A 132 5.59 -6.72 12.48
N ALA A 133 4.76 -6.29 11.53
CA ALA A 133 3.90 -5.12 11.68
C ALA A 133 2.82 -5.32 12.75
N TYR A 134 2.21 -6.50 12.80
CA TYR A 134 1.18 -6.82 13.79
C TYR A 134 1.74 -6.82 15.22
N LEU A 135 2.87 -7.47 15.45
CA LEU A 135 3.51 -7.51 16.78
C LEU A 135 3.96 -6.13 17.22
N TYR A 136 4.63 -5.38 16.36
CA TYR A 136 5.09 -4.03 16.67
C TYR A 136 3.92 -3.08 16.92
N GLY A 137 2.89 -3.13 16.09
CA GLY A 137 1.68 -2.31 16.27
C GLY A 137 0.95 -2.63 17.57
N ARG A 138 0.89 -3.91 17.99
CA ARG A 138 0.35 -4.28 19.30
C ARG A 138 1.14 -3.68 20.47
N VAL A 139 2.47 -3.68 20.36
CA VAL A 139 3.32 -3.04 21.38
C VAL A 139 3.07 -1.54 21.42
N LEU A 140 2.88 -0.92 20.26
CA LEU A 140 2.60 0.52 20.15
C LEU A 140 1.23 0.88 20.75
N ILE A 141 0.19 0.07 20.49
CA ILE A 141 -1.14 0.23 21.07
C ILE A 141 -1.09 0.12 22.60
N ARG A 142 -0.29 -0.80 23.14
CA ARG A 142 -0.11 -0.93 24.59
C ARG A 142 0.57 0.28 25.22
N LYS A 143 1.45 0.99 24.47
CA LYS A 143 2.16 2.17 24.96
C LYS A 143 1.35 3.46 24.77
N ASN A 144 0.71 3.63 23.62
CA ASN A 144 0.10 4.90 23.20
C ASN A 144 -1.43 4.84 23.14
N GLY A 145 -2.05 3.68 23.34
CA GLY A 145 -3.50 3.49 23.30
C GLY A 145 -4.10 3.34 21.90
N SER A 146 -3.54 3.99 20.89
CA SER A 146 -3.98 3.92 19.49
C SER A 146 -2.80 4.02 18.54
N ILE A 147 -2.98 3.54 17.30
CA ILE A 147 -2.05 3.73 16.17
C ILE A 147 -2.54 4.80 15.20
N ASP A 148 -3.76 5.28 15.37
CA ASP A 148 -4.39 6.25 14.47
C ASP A 148 -3.78 7.65 14.69
N PRO A 149 -3.10 8.22 13.69
CA PRO A 149 -2.48 9.53 13.83
C PRO A 149 -3.52 10.65 13.99
N ASP A 150 -4.73 10.43 13.49
CA ASP A 150 -5.83 11.40 13.58
C ASP A 150 -6.46 11.45 14.98
N GLU A 151 -6.38 10.36 15.77
CA GLU A 151 -6.77 10.37 17.19
C GLU A 151 -5.70 11.00 18.08
N VAL A 152 -4.42 10.87 17.72
CA VAL A 152 -3.29 11.40 18.49
C VAL A 152 -3.03 12.87 18.18
N ASN A 153 -3.33 13.29 16.95
CA ASN A 153 -3.15 14.67 16.51
C ASN A 153 -4.16 14.98 15.38
N PRO A 154 -5.42 15.33 15.72
CA PRO A 154 -6.43 15.63 14.71
C PRO A 154 -5.93 16.78 13.84
N PRO A 155 -5.99 16.67 12.49
CA PRO A 155 -5.59 17.74 11.61
C PRO A 155 -6.45 18.98 11.92
N ALA A 156 -5.81 20.12 12.12
CA ALA A 156 -6.46 21.37 12.54
C ALA A 156 -7.66 21.78 11.66
N ALA A 157 -7.72 21.30 10.42
CA ALA A 157 -8.85 21.49 9.50
C ALA A 157 -10.10 20.68 9.88
N GLU A 158 -9.97 19.46 10.43
CA GLU A 158 -11.12 18.67 10.90
C GLU A 158 -11.62 19.14 12.27
N ALA A 159 -10.72 19.61 13.13
CA ALA A 159 -11.10 20.23 14.41
C ALA A 159 -11.89 21.54 14.19
N GLN A 160 -11.56 22.32 13.16
CA GLN A 160 -12.31 23.51 12.78
C GLN A 160 -13.65 23.19 12.11
N ALA A 161 -13.74 22.13 11.30
CA ALA A 161 -14.99 21.67 10.68
C ALA A 161 -15.96 21.10 11.74
N ALA A 162 -15.46 20.36 12.72
CA ALA A 162 -16.27 19.85 13.85
C ALA A 162 -16.74 20.95 14.79
N ALA A 163 -15.97 22.02 14.95
CA ALA A 163 -16.35 23.18 15.74
C ALA A 163 -17.26 24.17 15.00
N ALA A 164 -17.36 24.08 13.68
CA ALA A 164 -18.15 24.97 12.84
C ALA A 164 -19.57 24.49 12.54
N THR A 165 -19.98 23.34 13.07
CA THR A 165 -21.35 22.86 12.90
C THR A 165 -22.03 22.81 14.26
N PRO A 166 -22.66 23.89 14.73
CA PRO A 166 -24.11 23.96 14.65
C PRO A 166 -24.62 25.42 14.52
N ALA A 167 -25.46 25.72 13.58
CA ALA A 167 -26.45 26.78 13.58
C ALA A 167 -26.72 27.46 12.23
N ALA A 168 -26.37 26.83 11.11
CA ALA A 168 -26.63 27.43 9.80
C ALA A 168 -27.39 26.50 8.84
N VAL A 169 -28.29 25.67 9.36
CA VAL A 169 -29.28 24.94 8.53
C VAL A 169 -30.68 25.26 9.06
N ALA A 170 -31.00 26.53 9.06
CA ALA A 170 -32.38 27.00 9.19
C ALA A 170 -32.46 28.43 8.67
N ALA A 171 -32.30 28.65 7.38
CA ALA A 171 -32.76 29.78 6.60
C ALA A 171 -31.99 29.82 5.27
N ASP A 172 -32.48 29.15 4.27
CA ASP A 172 -32.67 29.70 2.92
C ASP A 172 -33.21 28.63 1.97
N ASP A 173 -34.50 28.31 2.13
CA ASP A 173 -35.28 27.77 1.04
C ASP A 173 -35.72 28.92 0.11
N ALA A 174 -34.81 29.39 -0.70
CA ALA A 174 -35.11 30.21 -1.86
C ALA A 174 -34.05 30.07 -2.95
N CYS A 175 -33.93 28.88 -3.47
CA CYS A 175 -33.19 28.67 -4.71
C CYS A 175 -34.10 29.05 -5.89
N THR A 176 -34.08 30.31 -6.30
CA THR A 176 -34.59 30.74 -7.60
C THR A 176 -33.62 30.27 -8.68
N ILE A 177 -34.06 29.25 -9.40
CA ILE A 177 -33.41 28.78 -10.62
C ILE A 177 -33.64 29.85 -11.69
N PHE A 178 -32.62 30.67 -11.96
CA PHE A 178 -32.62 31.51 -13.17
C PHE A 178 -32.09 30.67 -14.34
N SER A 179 -33.01 30.32 -15.24
CA SER A 179 -32.71 29.79 -16.55
C SER A 179 -32.35 30.91 -17.50
N PRO A 180 -31.21 30.95 -18.16
CA PRO A 180 -30.91 31.89 -19.22
C PRO A 180 -31.28 31.29 -20.58
N LEU A 181 -32.52 31.38 -20.94
CA LEU A 181 -32.96 31.18 -22.32
C LEU A 181 -33.97 32.27 -22.68
N GLU A 182 -33.44 33.35 -23.24
CA GLU A 182 -34.15 34.15 -24.24
C GLU A 182 -33.12 35.07 -24.92
N GLY A 183 -32.62 34.56 -26.04
CA GLY A 183 -32.03 35.36 -27.05
C GLY A 183 -32.93 35.27 -28.26
N THR A 184 -33.46 36.34 -28.71
CA THR A 184 -33.99 36.47 -30.08
C THR A 184 -34.07 37.91 -30.51
N ALA A 185 -33.78 38.06 -31.79
CA ALA A 185 -34.01 39.10 -32.76
C ALA A 185 -33.05 40.23 -32.80
#